data_858c17c2e737b5225bb3fae87b8347d4
#
_entry.id   858c17c2e737b5225bb3fae87b8347d4
#
_cell.length_a   1.000
_cell.length_b   1.000
_cell.length_c   1.000
_cell.angle_alpha   90.00
_cell.angle_beta   90.00
_cell.angle_gamma   90.00
#
_symmetry.space_group_name_H-M   'P 1'
#
loop_
_entity.id
_entity.type
_entity.pdbx_description
1 polymer ?
#
loop_
_entity_poly.entity_id
_entity_poly.type
_entity_poly.pdbx_seq_one_letter_code
_entity_poly.pdbx_strand_id
1 'polypeptide(L)'
;MCDNVTVACTDRSVYHGAVGYPAAMSSATAPTTTDSAQTPRVLGPADRLLQTAADLFATQGIRSVGIDQILREAGVAKASLYSSFGSKDALVVAYLEELDQRDRNRWDAAVAAQRDPIAKVLTFFDLASTAAESRNFRGCLYANAATEFPGLELEPVRTHREWFRATVAALLREAGLARPDSIARQVQLLYDGALTGSKIDKSVVPITLARRLTRQLIG
;
A
#
# COMPACT_ATOMS: atom_id res chain seq x y z
N MET A 1 13.85 -24.85 -41.72
CA MET A 1 14.10 -26.18 -41.06
C MET A 1 13.51 -26.05 -39.68
N CYS A 2 12.40 -26.76 -39.53
CA CYS A 2 11.62 -26.81 -38.28
C CYS A 2 12.26 -27.86 -37.38
N ASP A 3 12.30 -27.62 -36.07
CA ASP A 3 12.26 -28.69 -35.11
C ASP A 3 11.37 -28.31 -33.93
N ASN A 4 10.21 -28.95 -33.92
CA ASN A 4 9.26 -29.06 -32.83
C ASN A 4 9.83 -29.98 -31.75
N VAL A 5 9.82 -29.56 -30.48
CA VAL A 5 9.93 -30.48 -29.34
C VAL A 5 8.65 -30.40 -28.52
N THR A 6 7.80 -31.36 -28.74
CA THR A 6 6.66 -31.74 -27.91
C THR A 6 7.19 -32.52 -26.70
N VAL A 7 6.87 -32.09 -25.47
CA VAL A 7 7.03 -32.92 -24.29
C VAL A 7 5.68 -33.23 -23.69
N ALA A 8 5.42 -34.51 -23.65
CA ALA A 8 4.17 -35.13 -23.22
C ALA A 8 3.98 -35.12 -21.69
N CYS A 9 2.71 -35.03 -21.33
CA CYS A 9 2.16 -35.20 -19.99
C CYS A 9 1.89 -36.71 -19.71
N THR A 10 2.41 -37.25 -18.63
CA THR A 10 1.94 -38.44 -17.87
C THR A 10 2.71 -38.41 -16.56
N ASP A 11 2.19 -38.58 -15.37
CA ASP A 11 1.43 -39.69 -14.85
C ASP A 11 0.73 -39.29 -13.51
N ARG A 12 -0.47 -39.83 -13.34
CA ARG A 12 -1.23 -39.88 -12.07
C ARG A 12 -0.79 -41.13 -11.32
N SER A 13 -0.43 -41.04 -10.05
CA SER A 13 -0.50 -42.19 -9.15
C SER A 13 -1.09 -41.82 -7.80
N VAL A 14 -2.11 -42.57 -7.48
CA VAL A 14 -2.97 -42.55 -6.30
C VAL A 14 -2.25 -43.26 -5.15
N TYR A 15 -2.28 -42.72 -3.94
CA TYR A 15 -2.15 -43.49 -2.72
C TYR A 15 -3.25 -43.21 -1.73
N HIS A 16 -4.14 -44.20 -1.59
CA HIS A 16 -5.02 -44.39 -0.44
C HIS A 16 -4.20 -45.07 0.68
N GLY A 17 -4.32 -44.52 1.88
CA GLY A 17 -3.82 -45.14 3.10
C GLY A 17 -4.68 -44.67 4.29
N ALA A 18 -5.70 -45.48 4.61
CA ALA A 18 -6.47 -45.33 5.84
C ALA A 18 -5.70 -45.96 7.01
N VAL A 19 -5.53 -45.24 8.12
CA VAL A 19 -5.20 -45.81 9.43
C VAL A 19 -6.05 -45.15 10.49
N GLY A 20 -6.64 -46.01 11.32
CA GLY A 20 -7.75 -45.75 12.23
C GLY A 20 -7.42 -44.91 13.49
N TYR A 21 -8.46 -44.36 14.04
CA TYR A 21 -8.53 -43.71 15.34
C TYR A 21 -8.74 -44.72 16.46
N PRO A 22 -8.22 -44.48 17.67
CA PRO A 22 -8.86 -44.91 18.91
C PRO A 22 -9.54 -43.70 19.60
N ALA A 23 -10.78 -43.90 19.96
CA ALA A 23 -11.54 -43.02 20.80
C ALA A 23 -11.01 -43.03 22.24
N ALA A 24 -10.82 -41.84 22.82
CA ALA A 24 -10.76 -41.63 24.27
C ALA A 24 -11.61 -40.41 24.62
N MET A 25 -12.72 -40.67 25.30
CA MET A 25 -13.60 -39.67 25.93
C MET A 25 -12.85 -39.02 27.08
N SER A 26 -12.77 -37.68 27.09
CA SER A 26 -12.53 -36.89 28.28
C SER A 26 -13.37 -35.62 28.21
N SER A 27 -14.33 -35.53 29.11
CA SER A 27 -15.17 -34.39 29.38
C SER A 27 -14.34 -33.23 29.95
N ALA A 28 -14.11 -32.19 29.16
CA ALA A 28 -13.60 -30.92 29.64
C ALA A 28 -14.60 -29.83 29.26
N THR A 29 -15.14 -29.20 30.31
CA THR A 29 -16.04 -28.06 30.29
C THR A 29 -15.39 -26.91 29.52
N ALA A 30 -15.99 -26.51 28.39
CA ALA A 30 -15.56 -25.36 27.60
C ALA A 30 -15.83 -24.07 28.38
N PRO A 31 -14.87 -23.13 28.44
CA PRO A 31 -15.18 -21.77 28.89
C PRO A 31 -16.02 -21.10 27.81
N THR A 32 -17.16 -20.55 28.20
CA THR A 32 -18.03 -19.73 27.37
C THR A 32 -17.28 -18.45 27.03
N THR A 33 -16.60 -18.44 25.87
CA THR A 33 -16.06 -17.23 25.30
C THR A 33 -17.23 -16.42 24.78
N THR A 34 -17.57 -15.35 25.45
CA THR A 34 -18.50 -14.34 24.98
C THR A 34 -17.85 -13.68 23.74
N ASP A 35 -18.17 -14.20 22.60
CA ASP A 35 -17.87 -13.56 21.30
C ASP A 35 -18.68 -12.27 21.26
N SER A 36 -18.02 -11.16 21.62
CA SER A 36 -18.56 -9.84 21.39
C SER A 36 -18.50 -9.58 19.88
N ALA A 37 -19.53 -10.05 19.19
CA ALA A 37 -19.81 -9.69 17.81
C ALA A 37 -19.80 -8.15 17.73
N GLN A 38 -18.69 -7.58 17.21
CA GLN A 38 -18.60 -6.16 16.92
C GLN A 38 -19.65 -5.86 15.87
N THR A 39 -20.73 -5.22 16.29
CA THR A 39 -21.76 -4.68 15.38
C THR A 39 -21.04 -3.85 14.30
N PRO A 40 -21.27 -4.08 12.99
CA PRO A 40 -20.65 -3.31 11.95
C PRO A 40 -20.87 -1.82 12.20
N ARG A 41 -19.79 -1.06 12.43
CA ARG A 41 -19.86 0.38 12.66
C ARG A 41 -20.41 1.04 11.40
N VAL A 42 -21.62 1.52 11.43
CA VAL A 42 -22.22 2.28 10.33
C VAL A 42 -21.40 3.55 10.16
N LEU A 43 -20.70 3.68 9.03
CA LEU A 43 -19.88 4.85 8.72
C LEU A 43 -20.74 6.10 8.63
N GLY A 44 -20.27 7.18 9.24
CA GLY A 44 -20.88 8.50 9.13
C GLY A 44 -20.80 9.05 7.68
N PRO A 45 -21.58 10.10 7.35
CA PRO A 45 -21.54 10.73 6.03
C PRO A 45 -20.14 11.19 5.61
N ALA A 46 -19.36 11.78 6.54
CA ALA A 46 -17.99 12.21 6.29
C ALA A 46 -17.06 11.05 5.95
N ASP A 47 -17.14 9.97 6.73
CA ASP A 47 -16.30 8.77 6.50
C ASP A 47 -16.63 8.11 5.16
N ARG A 48 -17.93 8.02 4.79
CA ARG A 48 -18.34 7.49 3.49
C ARG A 48 -17.83 8.33 2.34
N LEU A 49 -17.91 9.67 2.45
CA LEU A 49 -17.38 10.59 1.45
C LEU A 49 -15.88 10.41 1.28
N LEU A 50 -15.13 10.36 2.39
CA LEU A 50 -13.68 10.21 2.36
C LEU A 50 -13.26 8.87 1.77
N GLN A 51 -13.90 7.78 2.19
CA GLN A 51 -13.61 6.45 1.67
C GLN A 51 -13.91 6.34 0.17
N THR A 52 -15.10 6.81 -0.26
CA THR A 52 -15.48 6.81 -1.68
C THR A 52 -14.53 7.68 -2.51
N ALA A 53 -14.19 8.87 -2.02
CA ALA A 53 -13.23 9.73 -2.69
C ALA A 53 -11.85 9.07 -2.80
N ALA A 54 -11.39 8.39 -1.75
CA ALA A 54 -10.11 7.68 -1.75
C ALA A 54 -10.05 6.60 -2.83
N ASP A 55 -11.09 5.79 -2.97
CA ASP A 55 -11.16 4.73 -3.98
C ASP A 55 -11.21 5.29 -5.40
N LEU A 56 -12.00 6.33 -5.62
CA LEU A 56 -12.11 7.01 -6.90
C LEU A 56 -10.80 7.73 -7.28
N PHE A 57 -10.20 8.48 -6.38
CA PHE A 57 -8.95 9.21 -6.64
C PHE A 57 -7.79 8.26 -6.90
N ALA A 58 -7.71 7.16 -6.17
CA ALA A 58 -6.67 6.16 -6.36
C ALA A 58 -6.76 5.44 -7.71
N THR A 59 -7.97 5.24 -8.24
CA THR A 59 -8.21 4.49 -9.48
C THR A 59 -8.35 5.36 -10.72
N GLN A 60 -9.01 6.52 -10.61
CA GLN A 60 -9.33 7.38 -11.75
C GLN A 60 -8.46 8.65 -11.82
N GLY A 61 -7.90 9.10 -10.69
CA GLY A 61 -7.19 10.37 -10.56
C GLY A 61 -8.09 11.48 -10.01
N ILE A 62 -7.50 12.46 -9.34
CA ILE A 62 -8.26 13.45 -8.55
C ILE A 62 -9.05 14.41 -9.44
N ARG A 63 -8.44 14.87 -10.53
CA ARG A 63 -9.08 15.84 -11.44
C ARG A 63 -10.23 15.26 -12.23
N SER A 64 -10.13 13.99 -12.62
CA SER A 64 -11.17 13.29 -13.40
C SER A 64 -12.44 12.99 -12.61
N VAL A 65 -12.34 12.95 -11.28
CA VAL A 65 -13.46 12.64 -10.38
C VAL A 65 -14.19 13.93 -9.98
N GLY A 66 -15.46 14.05 -10.37
CA GLY A 66 -16.32 15.17 -10.01
C GLY A 66 -16.96 15.00 -8.63
N ILE A 67 -17.34 16.13 -7.98
CA ILE A 67 -18.07 16.11 -6.70
C ILE A 67 -19.36 15.28 -6.80
N ASP A 68 -20.13 15.48 -7.87
CA ASP A 68 -21.42 14.79 -8.04
C ASP A 68 -21.25 13.26 -8.18
N GLN A 69 -20.13 12.79 -8.71
CA GLN A 69 -19.79 11.37 -8.73
C GLN A 69 -19.53 10.85 -7.31
N ILE A 70 -18.72 11.56 -6.53
CA ILE A 70 -18.42 11.18 -5.14
C ILE A 70 -19.71 11.12 -4.31
N LEU A 71 -20.57 12.13 -4.42
CA LEU A 71 -21.84 12.20 -3.69
C LEU A 71 -22.76 11.04 -4.04
N ARG A 72 -22.89 10.75 -5.32
CA ARG A 72 -23.75 9.65 -5.82
C ARG A 72 -23.23 8.31 -5.32
N GLU A 73 -21.94 8.04 -5.42
CA GLU A 73 -21.37 6.76 -5.03
C GLU A 73 -21.29 6.58 -3.50
N ALA A 74 -21.07 7.66 -2.75
CA ALA A 74 -21.12 7.64 -1.29
C ALA A 74 -22.54 7.54 -0.73
N GLY A 75 -23.57 7.84 -1.54
CA GLY A 75 -24.95 7.91 -1.07
C GLY A 75 -25.16 9.04 -0.05
N VAL A 76 -24.56 10.21 -0.28
CA VAL A 76 -24.54 11.33 0.66
C VAL A 76 -25.03 12.61 -0.02
N ALA A 77 -25.81 13.42 0.71
CA ALA A 77 -26.28 14.71 0.20
C ALA A 77 -25.14 15.72 0.04
N LYS A 78 -25.28 16.63 -0.94
CA LYS A 78 -24.28 17.67 -1.24
C LYS A 78 -23.96 18.56 -0.02
N ALA A 79 -24.96 18.87 0.78
CA ALA A 79 -24.78 19.65 2.01
C ALA A 79 -23.80 18.99 3.00
N SER A 80 -23.78 17.66 3.06
CA SER A 80 -22.87 16.92 3.95
C SER A 80 -21.41 17.06 3.54
N LEU A 81 -21.11 17.16 2.23
CA LEU A 81 -19.73 17.39 1.76
C LEU A 81 -19.23 18.76 2.22
N TYR A 82 -20.06 19.79 2.00
CA TYR A 82 -19.68 21.16 2.36
C TYR A 82 -19.62 21.38 3.88
N SER A 83 -20.51 20.73 4.65
CA SER A 83 -20.44 20.80 6.12
C SER A 83 -19.26 20.04 6.72
N SER A 84 -18.81 18.95 6.09
CA SER A 84 -17.71 18.13 6.61
C SER A 84 -16.33 18.60 6.13
N PHE A 85 -16.21 19.00 4.88
CA PHE A 85 -14.92 19.34 4.25
C PHE A 85 -14.84 20.76 3.72
N GLY A 86 -15.94 21.44 3.49
CA GLY A 86 -15.99 22.80 2.95
C GLY A 86 -15.75 22.88 1.44
N SER A 87 -14.86 22.09 0.87
CA SER A 87 -14.54 22.10 -0.57
C SER A 87 -14.03 20.73 -1.05
N LYS A 88 -13.91 20.56 -2.40
CA LYS A 88 -13.24 19.41 -2.98
C LYS A 88 -11.75 19.39 -2.62
N ASP A 89 -11.10 20.55 -2.61
CA ASP A 89 -9.67 20.64 -2.32
C ASP A 89 -9.38 20.22 -0.87
N ALA A 90 -10.22 20.62 0.08
CA ALA A 90 -10.11 20.13 1.46
C ALA A 90 -10.37 18.64 1.59
N LEU A 91 -11.30 18.07 0.82
CA LEU A 91 -11.49 16.62 0.74
C LEU A 91 -10.26 15.93 0.14
N VAL A 92 -9.56 16.52 -0.83
CA VAL A 92 -8.31 16.01 -1.38
C VAL A 92 -7.20 16.02 -0.32
N VAL A 93 -7.08 17.07 0.47
CA VAL A 93 -6.13 17.14 1.58
C VAL A 93 -6.42 16.03 2.59
N ALA A 94 -7.66 15.88 3.04
CA ALA A 94 -8.07 14.82 3.96
C ALA A 94 -7.79 13.41 3.40
N TYR A 95 -8.01 13.20 2.11
CA TYR A 95 -7.65 11.95 1.43
C TYR A 95 -6.15 11.66 1.50
N LEU A 96 -5.31 12.66 1.24
CA LEU A 96 -3.85 12.48 1.26
C LEU A 96 -3.31 12.25 2.68
N GLU A 97 -3.92 12.88 3.69
CA GLU A 97 -3.61 12.63 5.11
C GLU A 97 -3.96 11.19 5.52
N GLU A 98 -5.14 10.72 5.15
CA GLU A 98 -5.55 9.35 5.42
C GLU A 98 -4.69 8.33 4.65
N LEU A 99 -4.30 8.64 3.41
CA LEU A 99 -3.41 7.82 2.62
C LEU A 99 -2.04 7.68 3.31
N ASP A 100 -1.48 8.80 3.83
CA ASP A 100 -0.21 8.81 4.57
C ASP A 100 -0.30 7.95 5.83
N GLN A 101 -1.36 8.11 6.62
CA GLN A 101 -1.56 7.31 7.83
C GLN A 101 -1.67 5.82 7.51
N ARG A 102 -2.41 5.46 6.44
CA ARG A 102 -2.53 4.06 6.00
C ARG A 102 -1.21 3.48 5.52
N ASP A 103 -0.41 4.26 4.78
CA ASP A 103 0.88 3.80 4.29
C ASP A 103 1.88 3.62 5.44
N ARG A 104 1.89 4.50 6.45
CA ARG A 104 2.69 4.35 7.68
C ARG A 104 2.29 3.10 8.45
N ASN A 105 1.01 2.93 8.74
CA ASN A 105 0.49 1.76 9.47
C ASN A 105 0.83 0.44 8.74
N ARG A 106 0.74 0.44 7.41
CA ARG A 106 1.10 -0.73 6.60
C ARG A 106 2.58 -1.04 6.69
N TRP A 107 3.43 -0.01 6.66
CA TRP A 107 4.87 -0.19 6.81
C TRP A 107 5.22 -0.66 8.21
N ASP A 108 4.69 -0.04 9.25
CA ASP A 108 4.91 -0.44 10.65
C ASP A 108 4.54 -1.90 10.89
N ALA A 109 3.38 -2.32 10.38
CA ALA A 109 2.93 -3.71 10.48
C ALA A 109 3.87 -4.67 9.72
N ALA A 110 4.33 -4.29 8.54
CA ALA A 110 5.21 -5.14 7.72
C ALA A 110 6.60 -5.33 8.33
N VAL A 111 7.10 -4.34 9.08
CA VAL A 111 8.44 -4.41 9.69
C VAL A 111 8.43 -4.83 11.16
N ALA A 112 7.26 -5.02 11.78
CA ALA A 112 7.13 -5.27 13.22
C ALA A 112 7.98 -6.44 13.75
N ALA A 113 8.10 -7.52 12.96
CA ALA A 113 8.89 -8.69 13.30
C ALA A 113 10.33 -8.66 12.75
N GLN A 114 10.69 -7.65 11.95
CA GLN A 114 12.02 -7.55 11.32
C GLN A 114 13.02 -6.89 12.27
N ARG A 115 14.20 -7.47 12.39
CA ARG A 115 15.31 -6.92 13.19
C ARG A 115 16.37 -6.23 12.34
N ASP A 116 16.58 -6.67 11.09
CA ASP A 116 17.56 -6.09 10.19
C ASP A 116 17.08 -4.75 9.63
N PRO A 117 17.76 -3.63 9.96
CA PRO A 117 17.40 -2.30 9.46
C PRO A 117 17.47 -2.19 7.93
N ILE A 118 18.38 -2.91 7.29
CA ILE A 118 18.47 -2.94 5.82
C ILE A 118 17.25 -3.64 5.21
N ALA A 119 16.81 -4.75 5.78
CA ALA A 119 15.59 -5.42 5.34
C ALA A 119 14.36 -4.50 5.50
N LYS A 120 14.27 -3.74 6.59
CA LYS A 120 13.20 -2.75 6.79
C LYS A 120 13.19 -1.68 5.70
N VAL A 121 14.35 -1.16 5.26
CA VAL A 121 14.42 -0.22 4.13
C VAL A 121 13.87 -0.87 2.85
N LEU A 122 14.22 -2.12 2.57
CA LEU A 122 13.80 -2.81 1.36
C LEU A 122 12.28 -3.12 1.36
N THR A 123 11.66 -3.21 2.53
CA THR A 123 10.20 -3.41 2.68
C THR A 123 9.38 -2.30 2.02
N PHE A 124 9.88 -1.08 1.90
CA PHE A 124 9.20 -0.03 1.14
C PHE A 124 8.95 -0.43 -0.32
N PHE A 125 9.93 -1.06 -0.95
CA PHE A 125 9.81 -1.55 -2.34
C PHE A 125 8.88 -2.76 -2.44
N ASP A 126 8.90 -3.65 -1.46
CA ASP A 126 8.03 -4.82 -1.43
C ASP A 126 6.55 -4.40 -1.31
N LEU A 127 6.25 -3.47 -0.42
CA LEU A 127 4.92 -2.87 -0.29
C LEU A 127 4.49 -2.10 -1.55
N ALA A 128 5.43 -1.39 -2.19
CA ALA A 128 5.17 -0.70 -3.44
C ALA A 128 4.82 -1.65 -4.59
N SER A 129 5.48 -2.80 -4.69
CA SER A 129 5.17 -3.84 -5.69
C SER A 129 3.74 -4.36 -5.52
N THR A 130 3.37 -4.75 -4.30
CA THR A 130 2.00 -5.20 -3.98
C THR A 130 0.96 -4.11 -4.29
N ALA A 131 1.26 -2.85 -3.92
CA ALA A 131 0.35 -1.73 -4.17
C ALA A 131 0.24 -1.39 -5.68
N ALA A 132 1.31 -1.57 -6.46
CA ALA A 132 1.29 -1.33 -7.90
C ALA A 132 0.31 -2.25 -8.62
N GLU A 133 0.35 -3.55 -8.31
CA GLU A 133 -0.56 -4.55 -8.88
C GLU A 133 -2.01 -4.28 -8.49
N SER A 134 -2.28 -4.11 -7.19
CA SER A 134 -3.65 -3.89 -6.68
C SER A 134 -4.30 -2.59 -7.20
N ARG A 135 -3.50 -1.60 -7.60
CA ARG A 135 -3.94 -0.29 -8.10
C ARG A 135 -3.77 -0.13 -9.61
N ASN A 136 -3.62 -1.21 -10.36
CA ASN A 136 -3.42 -1.18 -11.81
C ASN A 136 -2.29 -0.21 -12.25
N PHE A 137 -1.16 -0.26 -11.55
CA PHE A 137 0.05 0.50 -11.87
C PHE A 137 -0.17 2.03 -11.96
N ARG A 138 -0.89 2.61 -11.00
CA ARG A 138 -1.12 4.07 -10.94
C ARG A 138 0.11 4.88 -10.54
N GLY A 139 1.19 4.23 -10.13
CA GLY A 139 2.41 4.87 -9.63
C GLY A 139 2.23 5.51 -8.26
N CYS A 140 3.01 6.55 -7.97
CA CYS A 140 2.93 7.28 -6.73
C CYS A 140 1.70 8.21 -6.68
N LEU A 141 0.75 7.95 -5.77
CA LEU A 141 -0.47 8.75 -5.64
C LEU A 141 -0.19 10.17 -5.16
N TYR A 142 0.85 10.37 -4.35
CA TYR A 142 1.30 11.71 -3.91
C TYR A 142 1.89 12.52 -5.06
N ALA A 143 2.72 11.89 -5.90
CA ALA A 143 3.27 12.54 -7.09
C ALA A 143 2.17 12.87 -8.11
N ASN A 144 1.17 11.99 -8.27
CA ASN A 144 0.01 12.28 -9.10
C ASN A 144 -0.75 13.49 -8.58
N ALA A 145 -1.02 13.57 -7.26
CA ALA A 145 -1.68 14.73 -6.66
C ALA A 145 -0.87 16.02 -6.88
N ALA A 146 0.43 16.01 -6.65
CA ALA A 146 1.28 17.18 -6.88
C ALA A 146 1.28 17.62 -8.35
N THR A 147 1.22 16.69 -9.30
CA THR A 147 1.14 16.99 -10.75
C THR A 147 -0.24 17.57 -11.12
N GLU A 148 -1.31 17.07 -10.50
CA GLU A 148 -2.67 17.53 -10.75
C GLU A 148 -2.95 18.92 -10.14
N PHE A 149 -2.19 19.36 -9.13
CA PHE A 149 -2.32 20.66 -8.45
C PHE A 149 -1.01 21.45 -8.41
N PRO A 150 -0.46 21.89 -9.56
CA PRO A 150 0.89 22.45 -9.66
C PRO A 150 1.06 23.81 -8.93
N GLY A 151 -0.01 24.46 -8.52
CA GLY A 151 0.02 25.74 -7.80
C GLY A 151 -0.34 25.61 -6.31
N LEU A 152 -0.60 24.40 -5.81
CA LEU A 152 -1.02 24.17 -4.44
C LEU A 152 0.09 23.45 -3.67
N GLU A 153 0.54 24.03 -2.55
CA GLU A 153 1.36 23.28 -1.59
C GLU A 153 0.48 22.25 -0.88
N LEU A 154 0.62 21.00 -1.28
CA LEU A 154 -0.05 19.87 -0.65
C LEU A 154 0.79 19.41 0.55
N GLU A 155 0.52 19.96 1.73
CA GLU A 155 1.22 19.63 2.96
C GLU A 155 1.33 18.11 3.22
N PRO A 156 0.28 17.30 3.02
CA PRO A 156 0.38 15.84 3.22
C PRO A 156 1.40 15.18 2.30
N VAL A 157 1.60 15.70 1.08
CA VAL A 157 2.61 15.19 0.15
C VAL A 157 4.01 15.45 0.70
N ARG A 158 4.27 16.67 1.20
CA ARG A 158 5.54 17.03 1.81
C ARG A 158 5.82 16.19 3.05
N THR A 159 4.84 16.08 3.94
CA THR A 159 4.91 15.31 5.19
C THR A 159 5.21 13.83 4.93
N HIS A 160 4.54 13.21 3.96
CA HIS A 160 4.82 11.82 3.56
C HIS A 160 6.26 11.65 3.05
N ARG A 161 6.73 12.54 2.20
CA ARG A 161 8.09 12.47 1.65
C ARG A 161 9.17 12.68 2.71
N GLU A 162 8.93 13.56 3.66
CA GLU A 162 9.82 13.79 4.82
C GLU A 162 9.85 12.57 5.73
N TRP A 163 8.69 11.99 6.05
CA TRP A 163 8.61 10.76 6.82
C TRP A 163 9.40 9.61 6.17
N PHE A 164 9.20 9.38 4.87
CA PHE A 164 9.95 8.34 4.14
C PHE A 164 11.46 8.54 4.30
N ARG A 165 11.97 9.74 4.01
CA ARG A 165 13.41 10.04 4.12
C ARG A 165 13.94 9.90 5.53
N ALA A 166 13.21 10.42 6.50
CA ALA A 166 13.60 10.37 7.91
C ALA A 166 13.66 8.92 8.41
N THR A 167 12.68 8.10 8.06
CA THR A 167 12.63 6.68 8.40
C THR A 167 13.80 5.92 7.78
N VAL A 168 14.04 6.10 6.48
CA VAL A 168 15.18 5.48 5.80
C VAL A 168 16.50 5.93 6.42
N ALA A 169 16.69 7.22 6.66
CA ALA A 169 17.92 7.74 7.28
C ALA A 169 18.16 7.20 8.70
N ALA A 170 17.10 7.05 9.49
CA ALA A 170 17.17 6.46 10.83
C ALA A 170 17.61 4.98 10.78
N LEU A 171 17.04 4.20 9.87
CA LEU A 171 17.41 2.79 9.67
C LEU A 171 18.85 2.62 9.17
N LEU A 172 19.29 3.47 8.24
CA LEU A 172 20.67 3.47 7.76
C LEU A 172 21.67 3.85 8.84
N ARG A 173 21.29 4.75 9.76
CA ARG A 173 22.08 5.12 10.93
C ARG A 173 22.16 3.95 11.92
N GLU A 174 21.06 3.26 12.17
CA GLU A 174 21.00 2.03 12.97
C GLU A 174 21.90 0.92 12.37
N ALA A 175 21.96 0.82 11.04
CA ALA A 175 22.85 -0.11 10.33
C ALA A 175 24.33 0.33 10.30
N GLY A 176 24.68 1.48 10.86
CA GLY A 176 26.06 1.98 10.93
C GLY A 176 26.61 2.59 9.64
N LEU A 177 25.76 2.93 8.66
CA LEU A 177 26.22 3.49 7.39
C LEU A 177 26.70 4.95 7.57
N ALA A 178 27.80 5.28 6.88
CA ALA A 178 28.27 6.66 6.77
C ALA A 178 27.32 7.48 5.87
N ARG A 179 27.05 8.73 6.22
CA ARG A 179 26.23 9.69 5.46
C ARG A 179 24.78 9.20 5.21
N PRO A 180 24.05 8.74 6.25
CA PRO A 180 22.71 8.13 6.10
C PRO A 180 21.72 9.06 5.43
N ASP A 181 21.75 10.37 5.70
CA ASP A 181 20.82 11.35 5.10
C ASP A 181 21.05 11.52 3.59
N SER A 182 22.31 11.47 3.14
CA SER A 182 22.64 11.52 1.71
C SER A 182 22.16 10.27 0.99
N ILE A 183 22.38 9.11 1.60
CA ILE A 183 21.93 7.82 1.04
C ILE A 183 20.42 7.75 1.03
N ALA A 184 19.72 8.21 2.06
CA ALA A 184 18.26 8.24 2.11
C ALA A 184 17.64 9.06 0.96
N ARG A 185 18.28 10.16 0.55
CA ARG A 185 17.85 10.93 -0.64
C ARG A 185 18.01 10.14 -1.93
N GLN A 186 19.11 9.37 -2.06
CA GLN A 186 19.33 8.50 -3.22
C GLN A 186 18.32 7.36 -3.27
N VAL A 187 18.02 6.74 -2.12
CA VAL A 187 16.98 5.71 -2.00
C VAL A 187 15.61 6.28 -2.39
N GLN A 188 15.27 7.49 -1.94
CA GLN A 188 14.01 8.14 -2.33
C GLN A 188 13.95 8.40 -3.83
N LEU A 189 15.04 8.84 -4.46
CA LEU A 189 15.10 9.07 -5.90
C LEU A 189 14.89 7.76 -6.69
N LEU A 190 15.51 6.66 -6.24
CA LEU A 190 15.31 5.33 -6.82
C LEU A 190 13.85 4.88 -6.66
N TYR A 191 13.25 5.11 -5.50
CA TYR A 191 11.86 4.78 -5.21
C TYR A 191 10.88 5.55 -6.09
N ASP A 192 11.05 6.88 -6.20
CA ASP A 192 10.23 7.74 -7.04
C ASP A 192 10.32 7.35 -8.53
N GLY A 193 11.54 7.09 -9.02
CA GLY A 193 11.78 6.62 -10.39
C GLY A 193 11.14 5.26 -10.66
N ALA A 194 11.23 4.35 -9.70
CA ALA A 194 10.64 3.02 -9.80
C ALA A 194 9.11 3.05 -9.91
N LEU A 195 8.45 3.88 -9.10
CA LEU A 195 6.99 4.03 -9.15
C LEU A 195 6.53 4.65 -10.48
N THR A 196 7.31 5.61 -11.00
CA THR A 196 7.05 6.22 -12.32
C THR A 196 7.25 5.21 -13.44
N GLY A 197 8.38 4.48 -13.44
CA GLY A 197 8.67 3.43 -14.40
C GLY A 197 7.59 2.33 -14.38
N SER A 198 7.21 1.88 -13.20
CA SER A 198 6.14 0.88 -13.03
C SER A 198 4.79 1.33 -13.62
N LYS A 199 4.46 2.62 -13.50
CA LYS A 199 3.26 3.22 -14.11
C LYS A 199 3.31 3.22 -15.64
N ILE A 200 4.48 3.51 -16.21
CA ILE A 200 4.69 3.56 -17.66
C ILE A 200 4.69 2.14 -18.25
N ASP A 201 5.45 1.25 -17.65
CA ASP A 201 5.67 -0.11 -18.16
C ASP A 201 4.53 -1.08 -17.83
N LYS A 202 3.59 -0.66 -16.95
CA LYS A 202 2.54 -1.54 -16.40
C LYS A 202 3.09 -2.83 -15.82
N SER A 203 4.19 -2.71 -15.08
CA SER A 203 4.98 -3.83 -14.57
C SER A 203 5.61 -3.49 -13.22
N VAL A 204 5.85 -4.49 -12.38
CA VAL A 204 6.64 -4.37 -11.14
C VAL A 204 8.15 -4.39 -11.38
N VAL A 205 8.61 -4.68 -12.59
CA VAL A 205 10.03 -4.80 -12.92
C VAL A 205 10.84 -3.56 -12.52
N PRO A 206 10.42 -2.30 -12.77
CA PRO A 206 11.15 -1.11 -12.31
C PRO A 206 11.29 -1.05 -10.78
N ILE A 207 10.27 -1.48 -10.04
CA ILE A 207 10.31 -1.48 -8.56
C ILE A 207 11.30 -2.54 -8.06
N THR A 208 11.26 -3.74 -8.64
CA THR A 208 12.19 -4.83 -8.31
C THR A 208 13.64 -4.44 -8.63
N LEU A 209 13.86 -3.76 -9.77
CA LEU A 209 15.19 -3.26 -10.13
C LEU A 209 15.68 -2.22 -9.12
N ALA A 210 14.86 -1.23 -8.77
CA ALA A 210 15.22 -0.20 -7.80
C ALA A 210 15.48 -0.78 -6.40
N ARG A 211 14.72 -1.79 -5.98
CA ARG A 211 14.97 -2.54 -4.75
C ARG A 211 16.37 -3.17 -4.76
N ARG A 212 16.75 -3.81 -5.86
CA ARG A 212 18.08 -4.41 -6.02
C ARG A 212 19.19 -3.37 -6.00
N LEU A 213 19.02 -2.26 -6.73
CA LEU A 213 19.98 -1.14 -6.74
C LEU A 213 20.10 -0.50 -5.35
N THR A 214 18.98 -0.34 -4.63
CA THR A 214 19.01 0.12 -3.25
C THR A 214 19.81 -0.83 -2.37
N ARG A 215 19.60 -2.15 -2.49
CA ARG A 215 20.38 -3.15 -1.74
C ARG A 215 21.89 -3.02 -2.01
N GLN A 216 22.29 -2.81 -3.27
CA GLN A 216 23.70 -2.61 -3.63
C GLN A 216 24.28 -1.29 -3.09
N LEU A 217 23.44 -0.27 -2.95
CA LEU A 217 23.84 1.04 -2.42
C LEU A 217 24.08 1.02 -0.90
N ILE A 218 23.34 0.17 -0.17
CA ILE A 218 23.31 0.18 1.31
C ILE A 218 23.85 -1.09 1.97
N GLY A 219 24.27 -2.09 1.23
CA GLY A 219 24.78 -3.37 1.70
C GLY A 219 25.87 -3.92 0.89
#